data_72b47f79855d67645ae585b1582504e7
#
_entry.id   72b47f79855d67645ae585b1582504e7
#
_cell.length_a   1.000
_cell.length_b   1.000
_cell.length_c   1.000
_cell.angle_alpha   90.00
_cell.angle_beta   90.00
_cell.angle_gamma   90.00
#
_symmetry.space_group_name_H-M   'P 1'
#
loop_
_entity.id
_entity.type
_entity.pdbx_description
1 polymer ?
#
loop_
_entity_poly.entity_id
_entity_poly.type
_entity_poly.pdbx_seq_one_letter_code
_entity_poly.pdbx_strand_id
1 'polypeptide(L)'
;LHDALPILEDRPHTPEEAPVKAEERPLPHLADHTHCTGCTACASGCPKDAITMERDREGFAYPVIDGAACVRCGHCTAVCPVLRERPQSSMPAVFAAWNRNDEIRRDSTSGGVFTLLAEYILESGGVVFGAAFDGSQHLRHTACFRKEELWRLRGAKYVQSDLEGVFREVRRWLDQRPVLFSGTPCQVDGLYLYLGGRPENLTTCDLVCHGVPSPGVWEDMARSLEARRQQPLQAVRFRNKVAGWKDSHFTAVYGDGTVDTAPLFRTEYGRAFGRALFLRPSCYRCPYASMTRVGDLTLGDFWGLRPDELPDQQEK
;
A
#
# COMPACT_ATOMS: atom_id res chain seq x y z
N LEU A 1 -26.13 -68.82 -17.14
CA LEU A 1 -26.40 -67.45 -17.61
C LEU A 1 -25.14 -66.64 -17.49
N HIS A 2 -24.47 -66.49 -18.65
CA HIS A 2 -23.23 -65.65 -18.77
C HIS A 2 -23.63 -64.24 -19.12
N ASP A 3 -23.29 -63.29 -18.26
CA ASP A 3 -23.30 -61.88 -18.61
C ASP A 3 -21.87 -61.45 -18.96
N ALA A 4 -21.71 -61.07 -20.21
CA ALA A 4 -20.47 -60.59 -20.79
C ALA A 4 -20.28 -59.13 -20.37
N LEU A 5 -19.09 -58.80 -19.81
CA LEU A 5 -18.64 -57.44 -19.56
C LEU A 5 -18.36 -56.71 -20.88
N PRO A 6 -18.72 -55.42 -21.05
CA PRO A 6 -18.41 -54.70 -22.24
C PRO A 6 -16.91 -54.40 -22.36
N ILE A 7 -16.39 -54.65 -23.54
CA ILE A 7 -15.02 -54.35 -23.95
C ILE A 7 -14.86 -52.81 -23.92
N LEU A 8 -13.92 -52.31 -23.12
CA LEU A 8 -13.50 -50.90 -23.12
C LEU A 8 -12.77 -50.64 -24.44
N GLU A 9 -13.39 -49.88 -25.33
CA GLU A 9 -12.75 -49.40 -26.55
C GLU A 9 -11.55 -48.51 -26.19
N ASP A 10 -10.39 -48.84 -26.78
CA ASP A 10 -9.17 -48.06 -26.72
C ASP A 10 -9.46 -46.63 -27.20
N ARG A 11 -9.37 -45.64 -26.26
CA ARG A 11 -9.32 -44.24 -26.67
C ARG A 11 -7.98 -43.97 -27.34
N PRO A 12 -7.96 -43.32 -28.50
CA PRO A 12 -6.70 -42.96 -29.14
C PRO A 12 -5.91 -42.03 -28.20
N HIS A 13 -4.69 -42.44 -27.91
CA HIS A 13 -3.71 -41.58 -27.24
C HIS A 13 -3.50 -40.32 -28.08
N THR A 14 -3.98 -39.19 -27.64
CA THR A 14 -3.51 -37.90 -28.15
C THR A 14 -2.02 -37.80 -27.88
N PRO A 15 -1.18 -37.45 -28.85
CA PRO A 15 0.25 -37.25 -28.60
C PRO A 15 0.43 -36.20 -27.49
N GLU A 16 1.13 -36.57 -26.44
CA GLU A 16 1.57 -35.65 -25.41
C GLU A 16 2.46 -34.61 -26.10
N GLU A 17 1.99 -33.36 -26.21
CA GLU A 17 2.76 -32.29 -26.82
C GLU A 17 4.07 -32.15 -26.04
N ALA A 18 5.19 -32.26 -26.71
CA ALA A 18 6.52 -32.13 -26.13
C ALA A 18 6.60 -30.76 -25.39
N PRO A 19 7.18 -30.70 -24.18
CA PRO A 19 7.26 -29.47 -23.43
C PRO A 19 8.02 -28.41 -24.23
N VAL A 20 7.36 -27.30 -24.57
CA VAL A 20 7.92 -26.15 -25.28
C VAL A 20 9.10 -25.66 -24.47
N LYS A 21 10.28 -25.51 -25.11
CA LYS A 21 11.50 -24.99 -24.46
C LYS A 21 11.22 -23.60 -23.88
N ALA A 22 11.77 -23.31 -22.70
CA ALA A 22 11.50 -22.05 -21.98
C ALA A 22 11.78 -20.80 -22.84
N GLU A 23 12.78 -20.88 -23.73
CA GLU A 23 13.18 -19.80 -24.66
C GLU A 23 12.14 -19.53 -25.78
N GLU A 24 11.28 -20.50 -26.09
CA GLU A 24 10.25 -20.39 -27.10
C GLU A 24 8.93 -19.82 -26.57
N ARG A 25 8.78 -19.72 -25.25
CA ARG A 25 7.60 -19.12 -24.63
C ARG A 25 7.61 -17.59 -24.77
N PRO A 26 6.45 -16.93 -24.99
CA PRO A 26 6.39 -15.46 -24.97
C PRO A 26 6.79 -14.92 -23.59
N LEU A 27 7.19 -13.65 -23.54
CA LEU A 27 7.40 -12.96 -22.27
C LEU A 27 6.08 -12.96 -21.45
N PRO A 28 6.16 -13.08 -20.11
CA PRO A 28 4.98 -13.04 -19.28
C PRO A 28 4.20 -11.73 -19.45
N HIS A 29 2.88 -11.83 -19.47
CA HIS A 29 2.01 -10.67 -19.50
C HIS A 29 1.99 -10.00 -18.13
N LEU A 30 2.24 -8.68 -18.08
CA LEU A 30 2.08 -7.84 -16.90
C LEU A 30 0.85 -6.92 -17.07
N ALA A 31 0.33 -6.42 -15.96
CA ALA A 31 -0.74 -5.43 -15.99
C ALA A 31 -0.29 -4.18 -16.78
N ASP A 32 -1.15 -3.70 -17.65
CA ASP A 32 -0.89 -2.48 -18.42
C ASP A 32 -0.85 -1.23 -17.53
N HIS A 33 -0.46 -0.12 -18.12
CA HIS A 33 -0.31 1.16 -17.44
C HIS A 33 -1.58 1.62 -16.71
N THR A 34 -2.77 1.32 -17.25
CA THR A 34 -4.05 1.76 -16.67
C THR A 34 -4.55 0.86 -15.53
N HIS A 35 -4.04 -0.35 -15.40
CA HIS A 35 -4.44 -1.32 -14.38
C HIS A 35 -3.36 -1.56 -13.32
N CYS A 36 -2.08 -1.40 -13.66
CA CYS A 36 -0.97 -1.62 -12.73
C CYS A 36 -1.06 -0.70 -11.52
N THR A 37 -1.11 -1.26 -10.31
CA THR A 37 -1.15 -0.51 -9.04
C THR A 37 0.22 -0.11 -8.51
N GLY A 38 1.31 -0.61 -9.10
CA GLY A 38 2.68 -0.35 -8.63
C GLY A 38 3.01 -1.05 -7.31
N CYS A 39 2.33 -2.15 -6.98
CA CYS A 39 2.53 -2.87 -5.71
C CYS A 39 3.87 -3.63 -5.62
N THR A 40 4.63 -3.74 -6.69
CA THR A 40 5.95 -4.41 -6.79
C THR A 40 5.96 -5.93 -6.59
N ALA A 41 4.81 -6.60 -6.44
CA ALA A 41 4.76 -8.05 -6.21
C ALA A 41 5.48 -8.84 -7.32
N CYS A 42 5.31 -8.45 -8.58
CA CYS A 42 5.97 -9.07 -9.73
C CYS A 42 7.50 -8.93 -9.71
N ALA A 43 8.02 -7.73 -9.38
CA ALA A 43 9.46 -7.48 -9.27
C ALA A 43 10.06 -8.18 -8.04
N SER A 44 9.39 -8.08 -6.87
CA SER A 44 9.83 -8.74 -5.64
C SER A 44 9.85 -10.27 -5.77
N GLY A 45 8.89 -10.85 -6.51
CA GLY A 45 8.75 -12.29 -6.71
C GLY A 45 9.57 -12.86 -7.85
N CYS A 46 10.24 -12.04 -8.67
CA CYS A 46 11.01 -12.55 -9.79
C CYS A 46 12.25 -13.35 -9.33
N PRO A 47 12.35 -14.66 -9.63
CA PRO A 47 13.44 -15.50 -9.16
C PRO A 47 14.78 -15.20 -9.86
N LYS A 48 14.76 -14.38 -10.92
CA LYS A 48 15.92 -13.97 -11.72
C LYS A 48 16.21 -12.48 -11.65
N ASP A 49 15.48 -11.74 -10.81
CA ASP A 49 15.56 -10.28 -10.73
C ASP A 49 15.43 -9.58 -12.10
N ALA A 50 14.71 -10.24 -13.03
CA ALA A 50 14.53 -9.77 -14.40
C ALA A 50 13.43 -8.71 -14.55
N ILE A 51 12.95 -8.12 -13.45
CA ILE A 51 11.91 -7.09 -13.47
C ILE A 51 12.38 -5.90 -12.65
N THR A 52 12.53 -4.75 -13.30
CA THR A 52 12.81 -3.46 -12.69
C THR A 52 11.53 -2.62 -12.64
N MET A 53 11.47 -1.68 -11.70
CA MET A 53 10.38 -0.72 -11.60
C MET A 53 10.85 0.63 -12.16
N GLU A 54 10.39 0.99 -13.34
CA GLU A 54 10.79 2.24 -14.01
C GLU A 54 9.73 3.32 -13.82
N ARG A 55 10.18 4.55 -13.54
CA ARG A 55 9.30 5.70 -13.34
C ARG A 55 8.88 6.32 -14.69
N ASP A 56 7.58 6.58 -14.82
CA ASP A 56 7.04 7.36 -15.92
C ASP A 56 7.22 8.89 -15.69
N ARG A 57 6.66 9.70 -16.59
CA ARG A 57 6.74 11.17 -16.52
C ARG A 57 6.06 11.75 -15.27
N GLU A 58 5.09 11.08 -14.71
CA GLU A 58 4.38 11.47 -13.50
C GLU A 58 5.04 10.92 -12.24
N GLY A 59 6.11 10.14 -12.40
CA GLY A 59 6.88 9.55 -11.30
C GLY A 59 6.29 8.25 -10.77
N PHE A 60 5.25 7.68 -11.40
CA PHE A 60 4.75 6.37 -11.06
C PHE A 60 5.65 5.26 -11.59
N ALA A 61 6.00 4.31 -10.73
CA ALA A 61 6.83 3.18 -11.14
C ALA A 61 5.99 2.05 -11.75
N TYR A 62 6.46 1.52 -12.90
CA TYR A 62 5.86 0.41 -13.66
C TYR A 62 6.89 -0.68 -13.90
N PRO A 63 6.47 -1.98 -13.90
CA PRO A 63 7.40 -3.06 -14.10
C PRO A 63 7.83 -3.18 -15.57
N VAL A 64 9.14 -3.33 -15.78
CA VAL A 64 9.76 -3.59 -17.08
C VAL A 64 10.51 -4.91 -17.00
N ILE A 65 10.28 -5.82 -17.96
CA ILE A 65 10.93 -7.14 -18.01
C ILE A 65 12.19 -7.05 -18.87
N ASP A 66 13.34 -7.41 -18.30
CA ASP A 66 14.53 -7.74 -19.08
C ASP A 66 14.32 -9.11 -19.77
N GLY A 67 14.06 -9.08 -21.07
CA GLY A 67 13.80 -10.29 -21.87
C GLY A 67 14.99 -11.24 -21.94
N ALA A 68 16.23 -10.74 -21.74
CA ALA A 68 17.44 -11.56 -21.77
C ALA A 68 17.64 -12.33 -20.45
N ALA A 69 17.30 -11.72 -19.31
CA ALA A 69 17.37 -12.36 -18.00
C ALA A 69 16.11 -13.20 -17.67
N CYS A 70 15.00 -12.97 -18.37
CA CYS A 70 13.71 -13.61 -18.09
C CYS A 70 13.66 -15.07 -18.53
N VAL A 71 13.45 -15.99 -17.58
CA VAL A 71 13.26 -17.43 -17.83
C VAL A 71 11.83 -17.81 -18.17
N ARG A 72 10.94 -16.87 -18.40
CA ARG A 72 9.54 -17.03 -18.84
C ARG A 72 8.70 -17.97 -17.96
N CYS A 73 8.96 -18.00 -16.66
CA CYS A 73 8.27 -18.88 -15.70
C CYS A 73 6.81 -18.49 -15.39
N GLY A 74 6.37 -17.27 -15.76
CA GLY A 74 5.00 -16.78 -15.52
C GLY A 74 4.69 -16.38 -14.08
N HIS A 75 5.64 -16.51 -13.13
CA HIS A 75 5.39 -16.21 -11.71
C HIS A 75 4.92 -14.76 -11.47
N CYS A 76 5.50 -13.79 -12.19
CA CYS A 76 5.12 -12.38 -12.09
C CYS A 76 3.65 -12.11 -12.48
N THR A 77 3.10 -12.86 -13.44
CA THR A 77 1.67 -12.81 -13.78
C THR A 77 0.83 -13.45 -12.68
N ALA A 78 1.26 -14.57 -12.13
CA ALA A 78 0.53 -15.31 -11.10
C ALA A 78 0.41 -14.52 -9.77
N VAL A 79 1.42 -13.72 -9.40
CA VAL A 79 1.41 -12.90 -8.18
C VAL A 79 0.84 -11.49 -8.40
N CYS A 80 0.35 -11.18 -9.61
CA CYS A 80 -0.20 -9.87 -9.89
C CYS A 80 -1.66 -9.75 -9.37
N PRO A 81 -1.95 -8.83 -8.42
CA PRO A 81 -3.26 -8.75 -7.80
C PRO A 81 -4.37 -8.27 -8.75
N VAL A 82 -4.03 -7.62 -9.86
CA VAL A 82 -5.01 -7.10 -10.83
C VAL A 82 -5.21 -7.99 -12.05
N LEU A 83 -4.42 -9.06 -12.21
CA LEU A 83 -4.56 -10.04 -13.29
C LEU A 83 -5.29 -11.32 -12.86
N ARG A 84 -5.78 -11.37 -11.64
CA ARG A 84 -6.52 -12.50 -11.09
C ARG A 84 -7.90 -12.10 -10.60
N GLU A 85 -8.83 -13.04 -10.59
CA GLU A 85 -10.11 -12.87 -9.93
C GLU A 85 -9.91 -12.76 -8.41
N ARG A 86 -10.62 -11.83 -7.81
CA ARG A 86 -10.60 -11.63 -6.36
C ARG A 86 -11.71 -12.46 -5.73
N PRO A 87 -11.41 -13.25 -4.69
CA PRO A 87 -12.46 -13.95 -3.96
C PRO A 87 -13.41 -12.94 -3.31
N GLN A 88 -14.71 -13.25 -3.35
CA GLN A 88 -15.67 -12.51 -2.54
C GLN A 88 -15.43 -12.82 -1.07
N SER A 89 -15.37 -11.79 -0.23
CA SER A 89 -15.29 -11.95 1.22
C SER A 89 -16.59 -11.45 1.87
N SER A 90 -16.82 -11.88 3.11
CA SER A 90 -17.92 -11.37 3.92
C SER A 90 -17.78 -9.88 4.20
N MET A 91 -18.88 -9.22 4.53
CA MET A 91 -18.85 -7.83 5.00
C MET A 91 -18.04 -7.75 6.29
N PRO A 92 -17.14 -6.75 6.42
CA PRO A 92 -16.34 -6.60 7.63
C PRO A 92 -17.20 -6.15 8.80
N ALA A 93 -16.82 -6.56 10.02
CA ALA A 93 -17.31 -5.91 11.24
C ALA A 93 -16.74 -4.49 11.33
N VAL A 94 -17.55 -3.53 11.73
CA VAL A 94 -17.17 -2.11 11.81
C VAL A 94 -17.20 -1.66 13.26
N PHE A 95 -16.13 -1.00 13.69
CA PHE A 95 -15.96 -0.48 15.05
C PHE A 95 -15.56 0.99 15.00
N ALA A 96 -16.11 1.78 15.92
CA ALA A 96 -15.58 3.10 16.23
C ALA A 96 -14.50 2.94 17.30
N ALA A 97 -13.29 3.41 17.02
CA ALA A 97 -12.16 3.28 17.95
C ALA A 97 -11.20 4.48 17.87
N TRP A 98 -10.58 4.81 19.00
CA TRP A 98 -9.54 5.81 19.07
C TRP A 98 -8.51 5.48 20.15
N ASN A 99 -7.33 6.04 20.02
CA ASN A 99 -6.26 5.94 21.02
C ASN A 99 -6.62 6.80 22.25
N ARG A 100 -6.53 6.23 23.45
CA ARG A 100 -6.80 6.96 24.70
C ARG A 100 -5.75 8.01 25.02
N ASN A 101 -4.53 7.87 24.50
CA ASN A 101 -3.48 8.89 24.64
C ASN A 101 -3.82 10.08 23.73
N ASP A 102 -4.11 11.23 24.34
CA ASP A 102 -4.52 12.46 23.66
C ASP A 102 -3.41 13.04 22.79
N GLU A 103 -2.15 12.88 23.15
CA GLU A 103 -1.00 13.34 22.38
C GLU A 103 -0.86 12.53 21.09
N ILE A 104 -0.89 11.19 21.20
CA ILE A 104 -0.87 10.29 20.02
C ILE A 104 -2.06 10.58 19.12
N ARG A 105 -3.26 10.75 19.69
CA ARG A 105 -4.47 11.06 18.92
C ARG A 105 -4.38 12.40 18.22
N ARG A 106 -3.84 13.44 18.85
CA ARG A 106 -3.61 14.77 18.27
C ARG A 106 -2.63 14.71 17.10
N ASP A 107 -1.53 13.97 17.26
CA ASP A 107 -0.48 13.81 16.26
C ASP A 107 -0.85 12.85 15.12
N SER A 108 -1.94 12.11 15.26
CA SER A 108 -2.45 11.21 14.22
C SER A 108 -3.43 11.93 13.30
N THR A 109 -3.58 11.44 12.07
CA THR A 109 -4.58 11.97 11.11
C THR A 109 -6.01 11.80 11.61
N SER A 110 -6.33 10.64 12.19
CA SER A 110 -7.66 10.28 12.70
C SER A 110 -7.59 9.89 14.19
N GLY A 111 -8.17 8.77 14.57
CA GLY A 111 -8.24 8.30 15.97
C GLY A 111 -6.94 7.76 16.57
N GLY A 112 -5.87 7.57 15.79
CA GLY A 112 -4.57 7.08 16.30
C GLY A 112 -4.49 5.57 16.51
N VAL A 113 -5.41 4.80 15.95
CA VAL A 113 -5.45 3.33 16.09
C VAL A 113 -4.24 2.66 15.46
N PHE A 114 -3.69 3.19 14.35
CA PHE A 114 -2.45 2.66 13.78
C PHE A 114 -1.32 2.59 14.81
N THR A 115 -1.14 3.64 15.61
CA THR A 115 -0.09 3.65 16.64
C THR A 115 -0.32 2.57 17.69
N LEU A 116 -1.57 2.35 18.10
CA LEU A 116 -1.92 1.29 19.06
C LEU A 116 -1.52 -0.09 18.54
N LEU A 117 -1.87 -0.40 17.28
CA LEU A 117 -1.51 -1.66 16.63
C LEU A 117 0.01 -1.82 16.50
N ALA A 118 0.69 -0.73 16.09
CA ALA A 118 2.13 -0.72 15.94
C ALA A 118 2.87 -0.95 17.28
N GLU A 119 2.44 -0.30 18.35
CA GLU A 119 2.99 -0.49 19.70
C GLU A 119 2.81 -1.92 20.18
N TYR A 120 1.63 -2.52 19.98
CA TYR A 120 1.37 -3.92 20.35
C TYR A 120 2.32 -4.90 19.64
N ILE A 121 2.57 -4.71 18.35
CA ILE A 121 3.51 -5.54 17.59
C ILE A 121 4.96 -5.34 18.07
N LEU A 122 5.38 -4.08 18.31
CA LEU A 122 6.72 -3.79 18.80
C LEU A 122 6.96 -4.34 20.22
N GLU A 123 5.97 -4.27 21.10
CA GLU A 123 6.01 -4.86 22.46
C GLU A 123 6.16 -6.38 22.42
N SER A 124 5.63 -7.03 21.39
CA SER A 124 5.80 -8.46 21.14
C SER A 124 7.15 -8.80 20.47
N GLY A 125 8.09 -7.84 20.39
CA GLY A 125 9.39 -8.01 19.74
C GLY A 125 9.32 -8.02 18.22
N GLY A 126 8.22 -7.55 17.63
CA GLY A 126 7.97 -7.52 16.20
C GLY A 126 8.60 -6.32 15.47
N VAL A 127 8.23 -6.16 14.20
CA VAL A 127 8.63 -5.05 13.34
C VAL A 127 7.41 -4.47 12.62
N VAL A 128 7.41 -3.16 12.42
CA VAL A 128 6.31 -2.43 11.78
C VAL A 128 6.79 -1.83 10.46
N PHE A 129 6.09 -2.13 9.36
CA PHE A 129 6.30 -1.52 8.06
C PHE A 129 5.20 -0.52 7.77
N GLY A 130 5.59 0.66 7.31
CA GLY A 130 4.67 1.72 6.90
C GLY A 130 5.37 2.80 6.09
N ALA A 131 4.58 3.71 5.51
CA ALA A 131 5.10 4.78 4.68
C ALA A 131 5.72 5.90 5.51
N ALA A 132 6.95 6.31 5.18
CA ALA A 132 7.66 7.43 5.77
C ALA A 132 8.38 8.25 4.69
N PHE A 133 8.47 9.57 4.90
CA PHE A 133 9.38 10.39 4.12
C PHE A 133 10.81 10.17 4.58
N ASP A 134 11.74 10.10 3.63
CA ASP A 134 13.17 10.21 3.89
C ASP A 134 13.64 11.68 3.87
N GLY A 135 14.91 11.91 4.13
CA GLY A 135 15.50 13.25 4.15
C GLY A 135 15.46 14.01 2.81
N SER A 136 15.14 13.32 1.70
CA SER A 136 14.99 13.90 0.35
C SER A 136 13.55 14.14 -0.06
N GLN A 137 12.60 14.02 0.87
CA GLN A 137 11.15 14.08 0.64
C GLN A 137 10.61 12.98 -0.29
N HIS A 138 11.37 11.90 -0.50
CA HIS A 138 10.87 10.70 -1.16
C HIS A 138 10.07 9.86 -0.17
N LEU A 139 8.85 9.47 -0.55
CA LEU A 139 7.98 8.64 0.27
C LEU A 139 8.22 7.17 -0.05
N ARG A 140 8.62 6.39 0.95
CA ARG A 140 8.81 4.95 0.82
C ARG A 140 8.29 4.19 2.03
N HIS A 141 8.00 2.90 1.86
CA HIS A 141 7.81 2.03 3.01
C HIS A 141 9.15 1.70 3.67
N THR A 142 9.13 1.71 4.98
CA THR A 142 10.32 1.42 5.79
C THR A 142 9.96 0.63 7.04
N ALA A 143 10.91 -0.13 7.55
CA ALA A 143 10.80 -0.82 8.82
C ALA A 143 10.98 0.13 10.01
N CYS A 144 10.25 -0.13 11.08
CA CYS A 144 10.38 0.53 12.38
C CYS A 144 10.49 -0.54 13.46
N PHE A 145 11.48 -0.40 14.33
CA PHE A 145 11.82 -1.38 15.37
C PHE A 145 11.58 -0.88 16.78
N ARG A 146 11.31 0.43 16.96
CA ARG A 146 11.19 1.09 18.26
C ARG A 146 10.00 2.05 18.27
N LYS A 147 9.34 2.16 19.42
CA LYS A 147 8.18 3.06 19.61
C LYS A 147 8.51 4.52 19.34
N GLU A 148 9.71 4.94 19.70
CA GLU A 148 10.22 6.33 19.55
C GLU A 148 10.32 6.73 18.07
N GLU A 149 10.33 5.80 17.15
CA GLU A 149 10.40 6.03 15.70
C GLU A 149 9.04 6.01 15.00
N LEU A 150 7.98 5.56 15.70
CA LEU A 150 6.64 5.41 15.10
C LEU A 150 6.06 6.72 14.57
N TRP A 151 6.49 7.86 15.07
CA TRP A 151 6.06 9.16 14.56
C TRP A 151 6.33 9.33 13.06
N ARG A 152 7.37 8.69 12.51
CA ARG A 152 7.71 8.71 11.08
C ARG A 152 6.62 8.06 10.23
N LEU A 153 6.02 6.97 10.73
CA LEU A 153 4.98 6.21 10.05
C LEU A 153 3.58 6.81 10.27
N ARG A 154 3.41 7.60 11.34
CA ARG A 154 2.13 8.19 11.74
C ARG A 154 1.66 9.25 10.73
N GLY A 155 0.35 9.34 10.54
CA GLY A 155 -0.27 10.34 9.69
C GLY A 155 -0.39 9.93 8.21
N ALA A 156 -1.45 10.41 7.55
CA ALA A 156 -1.66 10.20 6.12
C ALA A 156 -0.63 10.99 5.29
N LYS A 157 -0.10 10.35 4.27
CA LYS A 157 0.80 10.95 3.28
C LYS A 157 0.16 10.79 1.92
N TYR A 158 -0.21 11.91 1.31
CA TYR A 158 -0.91 11.92 0.03
C TYR A 158 0.07 11.92 -1.14
N VAL A 159 0.85 10.84 -1.23
CA VAL A 159 1.80 10.53 -2.30
C VAL A 159 1.87 9.02 -2.40
N GLN A 160 2.08 8.45 -3.60
CA GLN A 160 2.36 7.01 -3.70
C GLN A 160 3.72 6.70 -3.06
N SER A 161 3.72 5.74 -2.13
CA SER A 161 4.97 5.28 -1.51
C SER A 161 5.66 4.24 -2.38
N ASP A 162 6.98 4.31 -2.39
CA ASP A 162 7.83 3.31 -3.01
C ASP A 162 7.90 2.05 -2.12
N LEU A 163 7.82 0.88 -2.78
CA LEU A 163 7.88 -0.45 -2.16
C LEU A 163 9.08 -1.27 -2.62
N GLU A 164 10.01 -0.67 -3.35
CA GLU A 164 11.16 -1.42 -3.87
C GLU A 164 11.92 -2.14 -2.76
N GLY A 165 12.06 -3.46 -2.89
CA GLY A 165 12.73 -4.33 -1.91
C GLY A 165 11.93 -4.64 -0.63
N VAL A 166 10.86 -3.90 -0.34
CA VAL A 166 10.12 -3.98 0.93
C VAL A 166 9.49 -5.35 1.15
N PHE A 167 8.87 -5.95 0.13
CA PHE A 167 8.24 -7.26 0.28
C PHE A 167 9.23 -8.37 0.60
N ARG A 168 10.45 -8.30 0.04
CA ARG A 168 11.54 -9.22 0.38
C ARG A 168 12.02 -9.02 1.81
N GLU A 169 12.05 -7.78 2.27
CA GLU A 169 12.40 -7.46 3.64
C GLU A 169 11.33 -7.96 4.62
N VAL A 170 10.04 -7.75 4.33
CA VAL A 170 8.92 -8.31 5.10
C VAL A 170 9.04 -9.83 5.22
N ARG A 171 9.26 -10.55 4.11
CA ARG A 171 9.43 -12.02 4.12
C ARG A 171 10.56 -12.44 5.06
N ARG A 172 11.73 -11.79 4.98
CA ARG A 172 12.87 -12.09 5.84
C ARG A 172 12.58 -11.89 7.34
N TRP A 173 11.78 -10.87 7.68
CA TRP A 173 11.42 -10.64 9.08
C TRP A 173 10.34 -11.61 9.57
N LEU A 174 9.45 -12.09 8.73
CA LEU A 174 8.46 -13.11 9.08
C LEU A 174 9.10 -14.43 9.53
N ASP A 175 10.31 -14.75 9.05
CA ASP A 175 11.06 -15.93 9.51
C ASP A 175 11.56 -15.79 10.96
N GLN A 176 11.50 -14.58 11.54
CA GLN A 176 12.13 -14.28 12.83
C GLN A 176 11.18 -13.76 13.89
N ARG A 177 10.16 -12.98 13.51
CA ARG A 177 9.30 -12.25 14.44
C ARG A 177 7.97 -11.80 13.83
N PRO A 178 7.00 -11.39 14.67
CA PRO A 178 5.76 -10.79 14.18
C PRO A 178 6.01 -9.54 13.34
N VAL A 179 5.20 -9.37 12.29
CA VAL A 179 5.26 -8.20 11.39
C VAL A 179 3.90 -7.53 11.33
N LEU A 180 3.87 -6.20 11.46
CA LEU A 180 2.75 -5.38 11.02
C LEU A 180 3.13 -4.70 9.70
N PHE A 181 2.32 -4.91 8.66
CA PHE A 181 2.43 -4.18 7.41
C PHE A 181 1.21 -3.28 7.22
N SER A 182 1.44 -1.95 7.15
CA SER A 182 0.39 -0.98 6.86
C SER A 182 0.58 -0.36 5.49
N GLY A 183 -0.43 -0.45 4.62
CA GLY A 183 -0.38 0.08 3.26
C GLY A 183 -1.76 0.30 2.66
N THR A 184 -1.80 0.66 1.37
CA THR A 184 -3.06 0.70 0.63
C THR A 184 -3.56 -0.73 0.35
N PRO A 185 -4.87 -0.95 0.10
CA PRO A 185 -5.39 -2.29 -0.13
C PRO A 185 -4.68 -3.06 -1.26
N CYS A 186 -4.31 -2.37 -2.34
CA CYS A 186 -3.57 -2.98 -3.45
C CYS A 186 -2.14 -3.37 -3.07
N GLN A 187 -1.50 -2.65 -2.15
CA GLN A 187 -0.18 -3.00 -1.61
C GLN A 187 -0.27 -4.23 -0.69
N VAL A 188 -1.29 -4.29 0.15
CA VAL A 188 -1.55 -5.45 1.03
C VAL A 188 -1.86 -6.70 0.21
N ASP A 189 -2.70 -6.60 -0.82
CA ASP A 189 -3.02 -7.73 -1.70
C ASP A 189 -1.78 -8.24 -2.47
N GLY A 190 -0.99 -7.30 -2.99
CA GLY A 190 0.30 -7.62 -3.61
C GLY A 190 1.27 -8.33 -2.67
N LEU A 191 1.31 -7.92 -1.40
CA LEU A 191 2.13 -8.58 -0.38
C LEU A 191 1.67 -10.02 -0.12
N TYR A 192 0.37 -10.25 0.06
CA TYR A 192 -0.17 -11.59 0.27
C TYR A 192 0.14 -12.52 -0.90
N LEU A 193 -0.01 -12.02 -2.13
CA LEU A 193 0.28 -12.82 -3.33
C LEU A 193 1.77 -13.11 -3.48
N TYR A 194 2.62 -12.14 -3.16
CA TYR A 194 4.06 -12.37 -3.12
C TYR A 194 4.47 -13.41 -2.06
N LEU A 195 3.83 -13.41 -0.91
CA LEU A 195 4.08 -14.37 0.17
C LEU A 195 3.50 -15.77 -0.12
N GLY A 196 2.55 -15.87 -1.05
CA GLY A 196 1.83 -17.10 -1.38
C GLY A 196 0.70 -17.42 -0.39
N GLY A 197 0.29 -16.46 0.44
CA GLY A 197 -0.77 -16.63 1.45
C GLY A 197 -0.72 -15.59 2.56
N ARG A 198 -1.36 -15.92 3.68
CA ARG A 198 -1.44 -15.08 4.89
C ARG A 198 -0.70 -15.77 6.04
N PRO A 199 0.61 -15.47 6.29
CA PRO A 199 1.34 -16.01 7.42
C PRO A 199 0.69 -15.62 8.75
N GLU A 200 0.66 -16.54 9.73
CA GLU A 200 0.03 -16.31 11.05
C GLU A 200 0.66 -15.16 11.84
N ASN A 201 1.98 -14.95 11.66
CA ASN A 201 2.72 -13.87 12.32
C ASN A 201 2.77 -12.57 11.50
N LEU A 202 1.97 -12.46 10.43
CA LEU A 202 1.75 -11.22 9.68
C LEU A 202 0.40 -10.62 10.07
N THR A 203 0.41 -9.42 10.60
CA THR A 203 -0.78 -8.58 10.73
C THR A 203 -0.76 -7.51 9.65
N THR A 204 -1.85 -7.33 8.92
CA THR A 204 -1.97 -6.29 7.90
C THR A 204 -3.01 -5.26 8.27
N CYS A 205 -2.69 -4.01 7.98
CA CYS A 205 -3.57 -2.88 8.20
C CYS A 205 -3.70 -2.07 6.91
N ASP A 206 -4.82 -2.23 6.19
CA ASP A 206 -5.08 -1.39 5.02
C ASP A 206 -5.89 -0.14 5.37
N LEU A 207 -6.10 0.72 4.37
CA LEU A 207 -6.73 2.02 4.51
C LEU A 207 -7.98 2.11 3.63
N VAL A 208 -8.99 2.91 4.07
CA VAL A 208 -9.99 3.45 3.16
C VAL A 208 -9.28 4.47 2.26
N CYS A 209 -8.94 4.05 1.04
CA CYS A 209 -8.06 4.78 0.14
C CYS A 209 -8.84 5.53 -0.94
N HIS A 210 -8.58 6.83 -1.07
CA HIS A 210 -9.13 7.68 -2.15
C HIS A 210 -8.42 7.46 -3.49
N GLY A 211 -7.15 7.05 -3.43
CA GLY A 211 -6.21 6.94 -4.55
C GLY A 211 -4.83 7.47 -4.16
N VAL A 212 -3.82 7.10 -4.92
CA VAL A 212 -2.44 7.54 -4.65
C VAL A 212 -2.02 8.63 -5.62
N PRO A 213 -1.64 9.82 -5.12
CA PRO A 213 -1.13 10.93 -5.94
C PRO A 213 0.24 10.64 -6.54
N SER A 214 0.51 11.32 -7.65
CA SER A 214 1.77 11.29 -8.37
C SER A 214 2.96 11.69 -7.51
N PRO A 215 4.02 10.86 -7.43
CA PRO A 215 5.28 11.24 -6.80
C PRO A 215 5.96 12.42 -7.49
N GLY A 216 5.88 12.51 -8.82
CA GLY A 216 6.48 13.62 -9.58
C GLY A 216 5.83 14.97 -9.25
N VAL A 217 4.49 15.02 -9.16
CA VAL A 217 3.77 16.25 -8.74
C VAL A 217 4.13 16.64 -7.30
N TRP A 218 4.33 15.66 -6.43
CA TRP A 218 4.79 15.94 -5.07
C TRP A 218 6.21 16.50 -5.05
N GLU A 219 7.13 15.93 -5.81
CA GLU A 219 8.51 16.39 -5.93
C GLU A 219 8.58 17.82 -6.48
N ASP A 220 7.74 18.16 -7.48
CA ASP A 220 7.61 19.53 -7.99
C ASP A 220 7.08 20.49 -6.93
N MET A 221 6.08 20.07 -6.16
CA MET A 221 5.54 20.86 -5.05
C MET A 221 6.60 21.08 -3.96
N ALA A 222 7.34 20.05 -3.57
CA ALA A 222 8.40 20.16 -2.56
C ALA A 222 9.49 21.14 -3.02
N ARG A 223 9.97 21.02 -4.26
CA ARG A 223 10.93 21.99 -4.86
C ARG A 223 10.39 23.41 -4.89
N SER A 224 9.11 23.59 -5.21
CA SER A 224 8.46 24.90 -5.23
C SER A 224 8.38 25.52 -3.82
N LEU A 225 8.11 24.73 -2.80
CA LEU A 225 8.11 25.17 -1.39
C LEU A 225 9.50 25.61 -0.97
N GLU A 226 10.54 24.82 -1.25
CA GLU A 226 11.94 25.13 -0.95
C GLU A 226 12.41 26.39 -1.67
N ALA A 227 12.11 26.53 -2.96
CA ALA A 227 12.47 27.69 -3.75
C ALA A 227 11.83 28.99 -3.23
N ARG A 228 10.56 28.94 -2.81
CA ARG A 228 9.86 30.09 -2.25
C ARG A 228 10.44 30.54 -0.91
N ARG A 229 10.88 29.60 -0.07
CA ARG A 229 11.47 29.88 1.25
C ARG A 229 12.97 30.02 1.22
N GLN A 230 13.65 29.58 0.14
CA GLN A 230 15.11 29.46 0.05
C GLN A 230 15.69 28.65 1.23
N GLN A 231 14.94 27.64 1.67
CA GLN A 231 15.26 26.76 2.78
C GLN A 231 14.87 25.32 2.41
N PRO A 232 15.67 24.33 2.81
CA PRO A 232 15.31 22.93 2.58
C PRO A 232 14.06 22.55 3.38
N LEU A 233 13.19 21.75 2.75
CA LEU A 233 12.01 21.20 3.38
C LEU A 233 12.41 20.05 4.33
N GLN A 234 12.21 20.23 5.62
CA GLN A 234 12.60 19.26 6.64
C GLN A 234 11.53 18.24 6.95
N ALA A 235 10.26 18.67 7.02
CA ALA A 235 9.13 17.79 7.30
C ALA A 235 7.83 18.35 6.73
N VAL A 236 6.89 17.44 6.45
CA VAL A 236 5.53 17.79 6.03
C VAL A 236 4.48 16.97 6.77
N ARG A 237 3.32 17.59 7.00
CA ARG A 237 2.13 16.94 7.48
C ARG A 237 0.95 17.33 6.60
N PHE A 238 0.32 16.37 5.89
CA PHE A 238 -0.82 16.65 5.01
C PHE A 238 -2.12 16.92 5.78
N ARG A 239 -2.27 16.32 6.94
CA ARG A 239 -3.48 16.48 7.77
C ARG A 239 -3.11 16.79 9.22
N ASN A 240 -2.52 17.96 9.43
CA ASN A 240 -2.28 18.50 10.76
C ASN A 240 -3.59 19.02 11.35
N LYS A 241 -3.85 18.74 12.63
CA LYS A 241 -5.10 19.07 13.34
C LYS A 241 -5.02 20.38 14.11
N VAL A 242 -4.26 21.37 13.61
CA VAL A 242 -4.11 22.68 14.30
C VAL A 242 -5.43 23.41 14.54
N ALA A 243 -6.44 23.16 13.69
CA ALA A 243 -7.79 23.71 13.84
C ALA A 243 -8.85 22.62 14.11
N GLY A 244 -8.41 21.46 14.62
CA GLY A 244 -9.29 20.32 14.90
C GLY A 244 -9.30 19.27 13.78
N TRP A 245 -9.99 18.15 14.03
CA TRP A 245 -9.99 16.99 13.12
C TRP A 245 -10.68 17.27 11.78
N LYS A 246 -11.75 18.07 11.77
CA LYS A 246 -12.52 18.38 10.56
C LYS A 246 -11.78 19.35 9.62
N ASP A 247 -10.95 20.23 10.17
CA ASP A 247 -10.21 21.26 9.45
C ASP A 247 -8.74 20.86 9.28
N SER A 248 -8.51 19.89 8.39
CA SER A 248 -7.16 19.40 8.09
C SER A 248 -6.30 20.49 7.46
N HIS A 249 -5.11 20.69 8.01
CA HIS A 249 -4.12 21.64 7.50
C HIS A 249 -2.90 20.92 6.91
N PHE A 250 -2.42 21.42 5.78
CA PHE A 250 -1.08 21.10 5.29
C PHE A 250 -0.08 21.95 6.07
N THR A 251 0.96 21.32 6.58
CA THR A 251 2.03 21.99 7.31
C THR A 251 3.38 21.60 6.74
N ALA A 252 4.22 22.57 6.42
CA ALA A 252 5.59 22.41 5.97
C ALA A 252 6.53 23.02 7.01
N VAL A 253 7.58 22.27 7.40
CA VAL A 253 8.63 22.72 8.31
C VAL A 253 9.93 22.80 7.54
N TYR A 254 10.66 23.90 7.66
CA TYR A 254 11.89 24.18 6.93
C TYR A 254 13.14 24.07 7.82
N GLY A 255 14.31 23.99 7.20
CA GLY A 255 15.58 23.76 7.89
C GLY A 255 15.98 24.85 8.89
N ASP A 256 15.49 26.09 8.73
CA ASP A 256 15.66 27.21 9.67
C ASP A 256 14.64 27.19 10.83
N GLY A 257 13.75 26.18 10.88
CA GLY A 257 12.69 26.05 11.88
C GLY A 257 11.42 26.82 11.54
N THR A 258 11.37 27.56 10.43
CA THR A 258 10.12 28.22 10.00
C THR A 258 9.06 27.21 9.61
N VAL A 259 7.79 27.58 9.79
CA VAL A 259 6.63 26.71 9.57
C VAL A 259 5.59 27.43 8.74
N ASP A 260 5.21 26.83 7.61
CA ASP A 260 4.05 27.23 6.83
C ASP A 260 2.87 26.30 7.11
N THR A 261 1.70 26.88 7.37
CA THR A 261 0.48 26.11 7.60
C THR A 261 -0.68 26.74 6.84
N ALA A 262 -1.44 25.92 6.13
CA ALA A 262 -2.64 26.33 5.40
C ALA A 262 -3.71 25.22 5.42
N PRO A 263 -5.02 25.56 5.38
CA PRO A 263 -6.05 24.56 5.20
C PRO A 263 -5.76 23.70 3.95
N LEU A 264 -5.72 22.38 4.10
CA LEU A 264 -5.26 21.47 3.05
C LEU A 264 -5.94 21.73 1.70
N PHE A 265 -7.28 21.78 1.70
CA PHE A 265 -8.05 21.97 0.47
C PHE A 265 -8.09 23.43 -0.04
N ARG A 266 -7.37 24.36 0.61
CA ARG A 266 -7.06 25.69 0.06
C ARG A 266 -5.70 25.74 -0.63
N THR A 267 -4.83 24.76 -0.39
CA THR A 267 -3.59 24.60 -1.17
C THR A 267 -3.90 24.10 -2.59
N GLU A 268 -3.03 24.39 -3.54
CA GLU A 268 -3.17 23.88 -4.92
C GLU A 268 -3.13 22.36 -4.96
N TYR A 269 -2.17 21.77 -4.24
CA TYR A 269 -2.03 20.32 -4.13
C TYR A 269 -3.27 19.65 -3.53
N GLY A 270 -3.77 20.17 -2.42
CA GLY A 270 -4.95 19.62 -1.76
C GLY A 270 -6.22 19.72 -2.58
N ARG A 271 -6.41 20.85 -3.32
CA ARG A 271 -7.54 21.01 -4.24
C ARG A 271 -7.47 20.04 -5.41
N ALA A 272 -6.29 19.88 -5.99
CA ALA A 272 -6.07 18.97 -7.11
C ALA A 272 -6.24 17.50 -6.67
N PHE A 273 -5.73 17.12 -5.49
CA PHE A 273 -5.94 15.82 -4.88
C PHE A 273 -7.44 15.53 -4.61
N GLY A 274 -8.14 16.47 -3.98
CA GLY A 274 -9.57 16.31 -3.69
C GLY A 274 -10.45 16.18 -4.94
N ARG A 275 -9.97 16.67 -6.09
CA ARG A 275 -10.61 16.51 -7.41
C ARG A 275 -10.06 15.32 -8.20
N ALA A 276 -9.18 14.52 -7.61
CA ALA A 276 -8.55 13.37 -8.22
C ALA A 276 -7.83 13.69 -9.57
N LEU A 277 -7.10 14.82 -9.68
CA LEU A 277 -6.54 15.27 -10.96
C LEU A 277 -5.21 14.60 -11.34
N PHE A 278 -4.47 14.04 -10.36
CA PHE A 278 -3.13 13.46 -10.57
C PHE A 278 -2.95 12.16 -9.79
N LEU A 279 -4.00 11.35 -9.72
CA LEU A 279 -3.92 10.01 -9.15
C LEU A 279 -3.30 9.03 -10.16
N ARG A 280 -2.73 7.95 -9.64
CA ARG A 280 -2.29 6.84 -10.49
C ARG A 280 -3.44 6.37 -11.41
N PRO A 281 -3.20 6.11 -12.70
CA PRO A 281 -4.24 5.70 -13.65
C PRO A 281 -5.14 4.57 -13.15
N SER A 282 -4.58 3.55 -12.50
CA SER A 282 -5.35 2.44 -11.92
C SER A 282 -6.31 2.84 -10.79
N CYS A 283 -6.10 3.99 -10.13
CA CYS A 283 -6.98 4.45 -9.06
C CYS A 283 -8.36 4.89 -9.57
N TYR A 284 -8.47 5.33 -10.83
CA TYR A 284 -9.76 5.72 -11.44
C TYR A 284 -10.69 4.53 -11.72
N ARG A 285 -10.14 3.32 -11.71
CA ARG A 285 -10.87 2.04 -11.90
C ARG A 285 -10.51 1.05 -10.80
N CYS A 286 -10.29 1.55 -9.60
CA CYS A 286 -9.73 0.79 -8.49
C CYS A 286 -10.63 -0.39 -8.09
N PRO A 287 -10.18 -1.63 -8.23
CA PRO A 287 -10.97 -2.80 -7.83
C PRO A 287 -11.08 -2.95 -6.31
N TYR A 288 -10.33 -2.13 -5.55
CA TYR A 288 -10.35 -2.09 -4.08
C TYR A 288 -11.29 -1.02 -3.53
N ALA A 289 -11.94 -0.21 -4.38
CA ALA A 289 -13.03 0.68 -3.99
C ALA A 289 -14.30 -0.14 -3.74
N SER A 290 -14.27 -0.94 -2.67
CA SER A 290 -15.27 -1.95 -2.34
C SER A 290 -15.39 -2.10 -0.84
N MET A 291 -16.56 -2.58 -0.38
CA MET A 291 -16.77 -2.98 1.03
C MET A 291 -16.02 -4.26 1.38
N THR A 292 -15.64 -5.08 0.39
CA THR A 292 -14.77 -6.23 0.59
C THR A 292 -13.35 -5.77 0.87
N ARG A 293 -12.84 -6.04 2.08
CA ARG A 293 -11.52 -5.57 2.51
C ARG A 293 -10.47 -6.66 2.35
N VAL A 294 -9.21 -6.22 2.19
CA VAL A 294 -8.06 -7.11 1.95
C VAL A 294 -7.27 -7.36 3.22
N GLY A 295 -6.99 -6.31 3.97
CA GLY A 295 -6.23 -6.40 5.23
C GLY A 295 -7.00 -7.10 6.35
N ASP A 296 -6.29 -7.54 7.38
CA ASP A 296 -6.89 -8.06 8.61
C ASP A 296 -7.66 -6.95 9.32
N LEU A 297 -7.16 -5.72 9.24
CA LEU A 297 -7.83 -4.50 9.71
C LEU A 297 -7.84 -3.46 8.60
N THR A 298 -8.91 -2.66 8.56
CA THR A 298 -8.99 -1.49 7.67
C THR A 298 -9.23 -0.24 8.50
N LEU A 299 -8.37 0.77 8.33
CA LEU A 299 -8.53 2.05 9.00
C LEU A 299 -9.16 3.08 8.06
N GLY A 300 -10.11 3.82 8.59
CA GLY A 300 -10.76 4.93 7.90
C GLY A 300 -11.19 6.01 8.88
N ASP A 301 -11.44 7.22 8.37
CA ASP A 301 -12.09 8.27 9.14
C ASP A 301 -13.58 7.95 9.31
N PHE A 302 -14.10 8.27 10.48
CA PHE A 302 -15.49 7.99 10.84
C PHE A 302 -16.40 9.19 10.48
N TRP A 303 -16.51 9.48 9.18
CA TRP A 303 -17.38 10.56 8.69
C TRP A 303 -18.85 10.24 8.87
N GLY A 304 -19.66 11.26 9.18
CA GLY A 304 -21.11 11.17 9.20
C GLY A 304 -21.73 10.72 10.51
N LEU A 305 -20.94 10.34 11.52
CA LEU A 305 -21.47 10.13 12.86
C LEU A 305 -21.95 11.45 13.48
N ARG A 306 -23.14 11.43 14.02
CA ARG A 306 -23.65 12.49 14.88
C ARG A 306 -23.21 12.25 16.32
N PRO A 307 -23.05 13.33 17.13
CA PRO A 307 -22.65 13.19 18.54
C PRO A 307 -23.57 12.31 19.37
N ASP A 308 -24.88 12.29 19.05
CA ASP A 308 -25.92 11.50 19.70
C ASP A 308 -25.89 10.00 19.31
N GLU A 309 -25.15 9.63 18.26
CA GLU A 309 -24.96 8.25 17.83
C GLU A 309 -23.72 7.61 18.47
N LEU A 310 -22.90 8.39 19.16
CA LEU A 310 -21.75 7.86 19.88
C LEU A 310 -22.23 7.25 21.21
N PRO A 311 -21.80 6.04 21.57
CA PRO A 311 -22.06 5.49 22.89
C PRO A 311 -21.51 6.47 23.94
N ASP A 312 -22.22 6.58 25.05
CA ASP A 312 -22.00 7.55 26.14
C ASP A 312 -20.52 7.90 26.34
N GLN A 313 -20.20 9.20 26.22
CA GLN A 313 -18.85 9.72 26.41
C GLN A 313 -18.37 9.66 27.87
N GLN A 314 -19.05 8.91 28.73
CA GLN A 314 -18.75 8.82 30.18
C GLN A 314 -17.49 8.00 30.49
N GLU A 315 -16.92 7.29 29.53
CA GLU A 315 -15.59 6.68 29.68
C GLU A 315 -14.51 7.52 28.95
N LYS A 316 -14.26 8.71 29.47
CA LYS A 316 -13.08 9.50 29.09
C LYS A 316 -11.84 9.01 29.82
#